data_b88e5bf46b6e451ec8cfc1f1efa74f6a
#
_entry.id   b88e5bf46b6e451ec8cfc1f1efa74f6a
#
_cell.length_a   1.000
_cell.length_b   1.000
_cell.length_c   1.000
_cell.angle_alpha   90.00
_cell.angle_beta   90.00
_cell.angle_gamma   90.00
#
_symmetry.space_group_name_H-M   'P 1'
#
loop_
_entity.id
_entity.type
_entity.pdbx_description
1 polymer ?
#
loop_
_entity_poly.entity_id
_entity_poly.type
_entity_poly.pdbx_seq_one_letter_code
_entity_poly.pdbx_strand_id
1 'polypeptide(L)'
;MLGLGRARLIGTALAMALVMAVTAQRGLPPKETFTGNVGSNYAQHEDFQESMVSRITLPAGFKISVAATGLGKPRMMALLPDGGLYISRRDVGDVLLLRDRDGDGKFEDLRTVHAKFPGVHGLAVHNGYLYMCANRELKRARINGDGSLQAADTFVKNLPDGGQHPNRTIAFDKQGMLYITVGSTCNDCVESNAENATILQVAPNGARRIYARGLRNTIGFDWHPQTGALWGADHGTDWRGDDIPNDELNQIKDSAHYGWPWVWMDRKVDPTREDPMGTTKDSFALKTEGMVLPFPAHSAPIGFSFLMKAATFPADMQDDVLVAMHGSWNRTQPDGFSIKRIRFENGQPQAIEDFATGWYNKSNNSRFGRPCGLLVSPKGVVYVTDDANGVLYAITATNSVTKK
;
A
#
# COMPACT_ATOMS: atom_id res chain seq x y z
N MET A 1 37.33 -81.11 -12.26
CA MET A 1 36.66 -80.76 -13.53
C MET A 1 36.01 -79.38 -13.35
N LEU A 2 36.39 -78.50 -14.13
CA LEU A 2 36.15 -77.08 -14.14
C LEU A 2 34.71 -76.73 -14.55
N GLY A 3 34.08 -75.79 -13.85
CA GLY A 3 32.80 -75.16 -14.20
C GLY A 3 32.87 -73.65 -13.98
N LEU A 4 33.12 -72.93 -15.04
CA LEU A 4 33.19 -71.47 -15.09
C LEU A 4 31.80 -70.85 -15.01
N GLY A 5 31.55 -70.11 -13.97
CA GLY A 5 30.36 -69.26 -13.81
C GLY A 5 30.64 -67.82 -14.26
N ARG A 6 29.92 -67.35 -15.27
CA ARG A 6 30.00 -66.02 -15.83
C ARG A 6 29.28 -65.03 -14.88
N ALA A 7 30.01 -64.07 -14.32
CA ALA A 7 29.45 -62.91 -13.64
C ALA A 7 28.95 -61.87 -14.72
N ARG A 8 27.67 -61.50 -14.65
CA ARG A 8 27.09 -60.39 -15.41
C ARG A 8 27.29 -59.12 -14.60
N LEU A 9 28.10 -58.22 -15.10
CA LEU A 9 28.14 -56.83 -14.65
C LEU A 9 26.89 -56.10 -15.16
N ILE A 10 26.05 -55.67 -14.23
CA ILE A 10 24.97 -54.73 -14.51
C ILE A 10 25.53 -53.32 -14.30
N GLY A 11 25.82 -52.64 -15.40
CA GLY A 11 26.20 -51.24 -15.38
C GLY A 11 24.96 -50.36 -15.17
N THR A 12 24.84 -49.72 -14.01
CA THR A 12 23.88 -48.68 -13.77
C THR A 12 24.42 -47.37 -14.39
N ALA A 13 23.86 -46.99 -15.52
CA ALA A 13 24.09 -45.67 -16.12
C ALA A 13 23.33 -44.60 -15.30
N LEU A 14 24.08 -43.78 -14.58
CA LEU A 14 23.56 -42.62 -13.89
C LEU A 14 23.35 -41.52 -14.94
N ALA A 15 22.11 -41.32 -15.36
CA ALA A 15 21.76 -40.19 -16.23
C ALA A 15 21.73 -38.92 -15.37
N MET A 16 22.80 -38.14 -15.41
CA MET A 16 22.81 -36.74 -14.94
C MET A 16 21.94 -35.90 -15.87
N ALA A 17 20.71 -35.60 -15.44
CA ALA A 17 19.90 -34.58 -16.08
C ALA A 17 20.50 -33.20 -15.76
N LEU A 18 21.22 -32.63 -16.71
CA LEU A 18 21.68 -31.23 -16.66
C LEU A 18 20.45 -30.31 -16.84
N VAL A 19 19.88 -29.84 -15.75
CA VAL A 19 18.85 -28.77 -15.80
C VAL A 19 19.61 -27.49 -16.17
N MET A 20 19.66 -27.18 -17.47
CA MET A 20 20.01 -25.81 -17.89
C MET A 20 18.86 -24.87 -17.47
N ALA A 21 19.08 -24.11 -16.41
CA ALA A 21 18.28 -22.94 -16.13
C ALA A 21 18.53 -21.93 -17.25
N VAL A 22 17.63 -21.90 -18.23
CA VAL A 22 17.59 -20.83 -19.22
C VAL A 22 17.09 -19.61 -18.44
N THR A 23 18.01 -18.81 -17.91
CA THR A 23 17.72 -17.42 -17.53
C THR A 23 17.43 -16.68 -18.83
N ALA A 24 16.15 -16.62 -19.21
CA ALA A 24 15.73 -15.74 -20.28
C ALA A 24 16.14 -14.32 -19.84
N GLN A 25 17.19 -13.78 -20.43
CA GLN A 25 17.49 -12.35 -20.34
C GLN A 25 16.27 -11.63 -20.94
N ARG A 26 15.37 -11.16 -20.08
CA ARG A 26 14.30 -10.27 -20.52
C ARG A 26 15.00 -9.01 -21.05
N GLY A 27 14.96 -8.82 -22.35
CA GLY A 27 15.38 -7.56 -22.96
C GLY A 27 14.59 -6.39 -22.40
N LEU A 28 15.09 -5.18 -22.61
CA LEU A 28 14.34 -3.97 -22.27
C LEU A 28 13.03 -3.94 -23.09
N PRO A 29 11.91 -3.53 -22.47
CA PRO A 29 10.68 -3.34 -23.21
C PRO A 29 10.86 -2.25 -24.29
N PRO A 30 10.03 -2.24 -25.34
CA PRO A 30 10.05 -1.17 -26.34
C PRO A 30 9.92 0.19 -25.69
N LYS A 31 10.63 1.20 -26.22
CA LYS A 31 10.47 2.60 -25.77
C LYS A 31 9.05 3.07 -26.13
N GLU A 32 8.36 3.62 -25.15
CA GLU A 32 7.05 4.25 -25.41
C GLU A 32 7.23 5.63 -25.99
N THR A 33 6.35 5.98 -26.94
CA THR A 33 6.29 7.33 -27.48
C THR A 33 5.28 8.12 -26.65
N PHE A 34 5.77 9.14 -25.96
CA PHE A 34 4.91 10.05 -25.23
C PHE A 34 4.18 11.00 -26.21
N THR A 35 2.86 11.06 -26.14
CA THR A 35 2.02 11.80 -27.10
C THR A 35 1.16 12.88 -26.48
N GLY A 36 1.56 13.52 -25.39
CA GLY A 36 0.84 14.66 -24.85
C GLY A 36 0.60 14.62 -23.36
N ASN A 37 0.04 15.72 -22.86
CA ASN A 37 -0.41 15.85 -21.48
C ASN A 37 -1.93 15.78 -21.42
N VAL A 38 -2.42 15.24 -20.31
CA VAL A 38 -3.84 15.30 -19.97
C VAL A 38 -4.10 16.48 -19.03
N GLY A 39 -5.24 17.13 -19.16
CA GLY A 39 -5.68 18.17 -18.24
C GLY A 39 -6.12 17.60 -16.89
N SER A 40 -6.22 18.48 -15.88
CA SER A 40 -6.86 18.10 -14.62
C SER A 40 -8.35 17.90 -14.81
N ASN A 41 -8.87 16.78 -14.35
CA ASN A 41 -10.29 16.48 -14.33
C ASN A 41 -10.68 15.87 -12.98
N TYR A 42 -11.24 16.70 -12.12
CA TYR A 42 -11.70 16.29 -10.80
C TYR A 42 -13.14 15.79 -10.87
N ALA A 43 -13.40 14.59 -10.38
CA ALA A 43 -14.76 14.15 -10.15
C ALA A 43 -15.49 15.10 -9.20
N GLN A 44 -16.70 15.54 -9.57
CA GLN A 44 -17.50 16.46 -8.77
C GLN A 44 -17.82 15.85 -7.41
N HIS A 45 -17.63 16.62 -6.34
CA HIS A 45 -17.95 16.18 -4.99
C HIS A 45 -19.45 16.15 -4.73
N GLU A 46 -19.92 15.05 -4.15
CA GLU A 46 -21.26 14.92 -3.54
C GLU A 46 -21.12 14.79 -2.04
N ASP A 47 -21.92 15.54 -1.27
CA ASP A 47 -21.97 15.38 0.17
C ASP A 47 -22.53 14.00 0.53
N PHE A 48 -21.89 13.34 1.50
CA PHE A 48 -22.28 12.01 1.91
C PHE A 48 -23.67 11.99 2.57
N GLN A 49 -24.46 11.02 2.16
CA GLN A 49 -25.68 10.60 2.83
C GLN A 49 -25.65 9.09 3.05
N GLU A 50 -26.12 8.62 4.20
CA GLU A 50 -26.04 7.20 4.56
C GLU A 50 -26.73 6.29 3.53
N SER A 51 -27.80 6.77 2.88
CA SER A 51 -28.47 6.06 1.77
C SER A 51 -27.57 5.78 0.57
N MET A 52 -26.48 6.54 0.38
CA MET A 52 -25.53 6.33 -0.71
C MET A 52 -24.68 5.07 -0.55
N VAL A 53 -24.60 4.51 0.67
CA VAL A 53 -23.91 3.23 0.93
C VAL A 53 -24.51 2.10 0.07
N SER A 54 -25.81 2.17 -0.23
CA SER A 54 -26.49 1.22 -1.13
C SER A 54 -25.98 1.23 -2.58
N ARG A 55 -25.27 2.29 -3.00
CA ARG A 55 -24.62 2.37 -4.33
C ARG A 55 -23.32 1.57 -4.38
N ILE A 56 -22.74 1.22 -3.20
CA ILE A 56 -21.49 0.46 -3.15
C ILE A 56 -21.78 -1.00 -3.42
N THR A 57 -21.09 -1.53 -4.44
CA THR A 57 -21.19 -2.93 -4.85
C THR A 57 -20.01 -3.71 -4.29
N LEU A 58 -20.31 -4.87 -3.72
CA LEU A 58 -19.35 -5.83 -3.15
C LEU A 58 -19.58 -7.21 -3.78
N PRO A 59 -18.59 -8.12 -3.73
CA PRO A 59 -18.81 -9.53 -4.05
C PRO A 59 -19.89 -10.15 -3.15
N ALA A 60 -20.56 -11.18 -3.67
CA ALA A 60 -21.53 -11.95 -2.87
C ALA A 60 -20.86 -12.48 -1.58
N GLY A 61 -21.58 -12.43 -0.48
CA GLY A 61 -21.07 -12.86 0.83
C GLY A 61 -20.38 -11.76 1.64
N PHE A 62 -20.42 -10.50 1.17
CA PHE A 62 -19.92 -9.35 1.92
C PHE A 62 -20.99 -8.29 2.11
N LYS A 63 -20.85 -7.50 3.16
CA LYS A 63 -21.66 -6.31 3.43
C LYS A 63 -20.77 -5.15 3.86
N ILE A 64 -21.21 -3.94 3.57
CA ILE A 64 -20.59 -2.69 4.02
C ILE A 64 -21.59 -1.93 4.89
N SER A 65 -21.10 -1.29 5.93
CA SER A 65 -21.86 -0.40 6.81
C SER A 65 -21.04 0.83 7.15
N VAL A 66 -21.72 1.85 7.66
CA VAL A 66 -21.07 3.03 8.24
C VAL A 66 -20.72 2.73 9.69
N ALA A 67 -19.43 2.81 10.01
CA ALA A 67 -18.95 2.62 11.38
C ALA A 67 -18.78 3.93 12.16
N ALA A 68 -18.50 5.04 11.45
CA ALA A 68 -18.50 6.40 12.02
C ALA A 68 -18.62 7.45 10.91
N THR A 69 -19.09 8.64 11.29
CA THR A 69 -19.14 9.83 10.41
C THR A 69 -18.59 11.05 11.13
N GLY A 70 -18.47 12.18 10.45
CA GLY A 70 -18.02 13.43 11.05
C GLY A 70 -16.52 13.44 11.42
N LEU A 71 -15.73 12.56 10.83
CA LEU A 71 -14.30 12.42 11.13
C LEU A 71 -13.43 13.51 10.47
N GLY A 72 -14.01 14.40 9.66
CA GLY A 72 -13.26 15.37 8.86
C GLY A 72 -12.52 14.71 7.71
N LYS A 73 -11.19 14.72 7.72
CA LYS A 73 -10.38 14.03 6.68
C LYS A 73 -9.52 12.92 7.29
N PRO A 74 -10.14 11.77 7.65
CA PRO A 74 -9.44 10.65 8.24
C PRO A 74 -8.49 10.01 7.22
N ARG A 75 -7.29 9.62 7.67
CA ARG A 75 -6.29 9.01 6.78
C ARG A 75 -5.97 7.59 7.22
N MET A 76 -4.87 7.39 7.91
CA MET A 76 -4.40 6.07 8.31
C MET A 76 -4.95 5.67 9.68
N MET A 77 -4.98 4.38 9.91
CA MET A 77 -5.53 3.78 11.13
C MET A 77 -4.51 2.88 11.82
N ALA A 78 -4.64 2.75 13.14
CA ALA A 78 -3.96 1.72 13.91
C ALA A 78 -4.92 1.11 14.93
N LEU A 79 -4.95 -0.22 15.01
CA LEU A 79 -5.88 -0.97 15.86
C LEU A 79 -5.29 -1.19 17.24
N LEU A 80 -6.09 -0.97 18.27
CA LEU A 80 -5.80 -1.41 19.63
C LEU A 80 -6.20 -2.88 19.85
N PRO A 81 -5.56 -3.58 20.78
CA PRO A 81 -5.90 -4.96 21.10
C PRO A 81 -7.36 -5.17 21.56
N ASP A 82 -7.95 -4.15 22.17
CA ASP A 82 -9.34 -4.15 22.64
C ASP A 82 -10.37 -3.79 21.57
N GLY A 83 -9.93 -3.47 20.34
CA GLY A 83 -10.77 -3.11 19.21
C GLY A 83 -10.93 -1.60 18.98
N GLY A 84 -10.40 -0.75 19.85
CA GLY A 84 -10.36 0.69 19.60
C GLY A 84 -9.50 1.04 18.40
N LEU A 85 -9.82 2.13 17.70
CA LEU A 85 -9.10 2.59 16.52
C LEU A 85 -8.47 3.96 16.75
N TYR A 86 -7.18 4.09 16.47
CA TYR A 86 -6.57 5.38 16.23
C TYR A 86 -6.71 5.76 14.77
N ILE A 87 -7.05 7.02 14.50
CA ILE A 87 -7.18 7.58 13.15
C ILE A 87 -6.41 8.89 13.07
N SER A 88 -5.50 9.02 12.08
CA SER A 88 -4.80 10.27 11.82
C SER A 88 -5.65 11.23 10.99
N ARG A 89 -5.61 12.54 11.31
CA ARG A 89 -6.18 13.62 10.50
C ARG A 89 -5.08 14.59 10.12
N ARG A 90 -4.50 14.38 8.97
CA ARG A 90 -3.32 15.14 8.50
C ARG A 90 -3.54 16.64 8.46
N ASP A 91 -4.70 17.07 7.97
CA ASP A 91 -5.00 18.50 7.74
C ASP A 91 -5.27 19.23 9.05
N VAL A 92 -5.82 18.53 10.06
CA VAL A 92 -6.02 19.07 11.40
C VAL A 92 -4.73 18.97 12.24
N GLY A 93 -3.91 17.98 11.96
CA GLY A 93 -2.70 17.70 12.74
C GLY A 93 -3.00 17.04 14.07
N ASP A 94 -3.90 16.06 14.08
CA ASP A 94 -4.27 15.33 15.29
C ASP A 94 -4.51 13.84 15.04
N VAL A 95 -4.67 13.10 16.13
CA VAL A 95 -5.04 11.69 16.14
C VAL A 95 -6.29 11.51 17.01
N LEU A 96 -7.30 10.90 16.42
CA LEU A 96 -8.52 10.47 17.11
C LEU A 96 -8.33 9.07 17.68
N LEU A 97 -8.98 8.80 18.81
CA LEU A 97 -9.32 7.47 19.30
C LEU A 97 -10.82 7.28 19.16
N LEU A 98 -11.21 6.19 18.50
CA LEU A 98 -12.59 5.76 18.33
C LEU A 98 -12.82 4.49 19.13
N ARG A 99 -13.98 4.39 19.80
CA ARG A 99 -14.41 3.21 20.54
C ARG A 99 -15.87 2.88 20.25
N ASP A 100 -16.10 1.62 19.98
CA ASP A 100 -17.40 0.96 19.96
C ASP A 100 -17.64 0.43 21.37
N ARG A 101 -18.57 1.02 22.13
CA ARG A 101 -18.78 0.69 23.54
C ARG A 101 -19.80 -0.39 23.77
N ASP A 102 -20.80 -0.50 22.89
CA ASP A 102 -21.88 -1.47 23.01
C ASP A 102 -21.72 -2.69 22.10
N GLY A 103 -20.72 -2.68 21.20
CA GLY A 103 -20.35 -3.81 20.35
C GLY A 103 -21.22 -3.95 19.10
N ASP A 104 -21.95 -2.90 18.71
CA ASP A 104 -22.83 -2.92 17.53
C ASP A 104 -22.08 -2.71 16.20
N GLY A 105 -20.78 -2.39 16.26
CA GLY A 105 -19.92 -2.13 15.12
C GLY A 105 -19.86 -0.66 14.71
N LYS A 106 -20.48 0.24 15.46
CA LYS A 106 -20.37 1.68 15.32
C LYS A 106 -19.48 2.26 16.43
N PHE A 107 -18.82 3.36 16.12
CA PHE A 107 -17.96 4.05 17.07
C PHE A 107 -18.64 5.32 17.56
N GLU A 108 -19.19 5.30 18.79
CA GLU A 108 -19.89 6.44 19.39
C GLU A 108 -18.95 7.35 20.18
N ASP A 109 -17.87 6.77 20.74
CA ASP A 109 -16.91 7.52 21.54
C ASP A 109 -15.72 7.95 20.68
N LEU A 110 -15.71 9.21 20.31
CA LEU A 110 -14.67 9.82 19.51
C LEU A 110 -13.97 10.90 20.34
N ARG A 111 -12.64 10.77 20.53
CA ARG A 111 -11.85 11.77 21.25
C ARG A 111 -10.49 12.00 20.61
N THR A 112 -10.01 13.23 20.64
CA THR A 112 -8.65 13.56 20.27
C THR A 112 -7.69 13.10 21.37
N VAL A 113 -6.71 12.26 21.02
CA VAL A 113 -5.71 11.73 21.96
C VAL A 113 -4.33 12.35 21.76
N HIS A 114 -4.08 12.94 20.60
CA HIS A 114 -2.86 13.71 20.29
C HIS A 114 -3.22 14.88 19.38
N ALA A 115 -2.67 16.05 19.62
CA ALA A 115 -2.94 17.26 18.84
C ALA A 115 -1.65 18.04 18.59
N LYS A 116 -1.74 19.07 17.72
CA LYS A 116 -0.62 19.94 17.37
C LYS A 116 0.56 19.18 16.74
N PHE A 117 0.22 18.23 15.87
CA PHE A 117 1.19 17.49 15.09
C PHE A 117 0.86 17.58 13.58
N PRO A 118 1.10 18.74 12.95
CA PRO A 118 0.74 19.00 11.57
C PRO A 118 1.33 17.98 10.61
N GLY A 119 0.50 17.49 9.68
CA GLY A 119 0.91 16.52 8.68
C GLY A 119 1.01 15.09 9.19
N VAL A 120 0.52 14.78 10.40
CA VAL A 120 0.49 13.39 10.90
C VAL A 120 -0.31 12.52 9.95
N HIS A 121 0.32 11.42 9.49
CA HIS A 121 -0.25 10.50 8.51
C HIS A 121 -0.13 9.05 8.97
N GLY A 122 1.07 8.47 8.98
CA GLY A 122 1.29 7.09 9.34
C GLY A 122 1.10 6.83 10.84
N LEU A 123 0.38 5.77 11.16
CA LEU A 123 0.14 5.28 12.52
C LEU A 123 0.51 3.82 12.63
N ALA A 124 1.11 3.41 13.75
CA ALA A 124 1.33 2.01 14.09
C ALA A 124 1.30 1.81 15.61
N VAL A 125 0.63 0.76 16.07
CA VAL A 125 0.69 0.30 17.46
C VAL A 125 1.72 -0.81 17.56
N HIS A 126 2.73 -0.62 18.43
CA HIS A 126 3.78 -1.61 18.64
C HIS A 126 4.30 -1.55 20.08
N ASN A 127 4.41 -2.71 20.75
CA ASN A 127 4.97 -2.84 22.10
C ASN A 127 4.40 -1.84 23.13
N GLY A 128 3.08 -1.58 23.09
CA GLY A 128 2.40 -0.70 24.03
C GLY A 128 2.58 0.79 23.74
N TYR A 129 3.10 1.16 22.58
CA TYR A 129 3.20 2.53 22.08
C TYR A 129 2.38 2.74 20.83
N LEU A 130 1.85 3.96 20.69
CA LEU A 130 1.41 4.48 19.40
C LEU A 130 2.56 5.26 18.78
N TYR A 131 2.94 4.86 17.57
CA TYR A 131 3.89 5.57 16.72
C TYR A 131 3.10 6.41 15.72
N MET A 132 3.49 7.67 15.57
CA MET A 132 2.81 8.68 14.76
C MET A 132 3.84 9.38 13.88
N CYS A 133 3.70 9.29 12.57
CA CYS A 133 4.66 9.87 11.63
C CYS A 133 4.06 11.04 10.86
N ALA A 134 4.75 12.19 10.92
CA ALA A 134 4.52 13.35 10.09
C ALA A 134 5.65 13.53 9.07
N ASN A 135 5.60 14.60 8.26
CA ASN A 135 6.55 14.82 7.18
C ASN A 135 8.01 14.70 7.64
N ARG A 136 8.41 15.36 8.76
CA ARG A 136 9.81 15.52 9.16
C ARG A 136 10.23 14.76 10.41
N GLU A 137 9.27 14.19 11.13
CA GLU A 137 9.55 13.46 12.36
C GLU A 137 8.53 12.36 12.63
N LEU A 138 8.96 11.38 13.40
CA LEU A 138 8.11 10.36 13.99
C LEU A 138 8.17 10.48 15.50
N LYS A 139 7.00 10.59 16.12
CA LYS A 139 6.80 10.57 17.56
C LYS A 139 6.22 9.23 17.99
N ARG A 140 6.45 8.89 19.26
CA ARG A 140 5.76 7.78 19.90
C ARG A 140 5.25 8.21 21.27
N ALA A 141 4.15 7.61 21.69
CA ALA A 141 3.56 7.83 23.00
C ALA A 141 3.13 6.50 23.60
N ARG A 142 3.37 6.32 24.90
CA ARG A 142 2.90 5.14 25.61
C ARG A 142 1.38 5.16 25.70
N ILE A 143 0.75 4.03 25.45
CA ILE A 143 -0.70 3.86 25.49
C ILE A 143 -1.11 3.50 26.93
N ASN A 144 -2.06 4.23 27.49
CA ASN A 144 -2.72 3.92 28.76
C ASN A 144 -3.81 2.85 28.57
N GLY A 145 -4.26 2.24 29.67
CA GLY A 145 -5.29 1.20 29.63
C GLY A 145 -6.64 1.62 29.03
N ASP A 146 -6.94 2.90 29.02
CA ASP A 146 -8.14 3.47 28.38
C ASP A 146 -7.90 3.91 26.91
N GLY A 147 -6.71 3.70 26.37
CA GLY A 147 -6.27 4.11 25.03
C GLY A 147 -5.86 5.58 24.92
N SER A 148 -5.92 6.36 26.01
CA SER A 148 -5.29 7.68 26.02
C SER A 148 -3.77 7.58 25.93
N LEU A 149 -3.10 8.65 25.53
CA LEU A 149 -1.66 8.67 25.32
C LEU A 149 -0.97 9.45 26.43
N GLN A 150 0.18 8.95 26.87
CA GLN A 150 1.13 9.73 27.66
C GLN A 150 1.82 10.77 26.78
N ALA A 151 2.67 11.61 27.39
CA ALA A 151 3.47 12.59 26.65
C ALA A 151 4.29 11.88 25.55
N ALA A 152 4.17 12.41 24.33
CA ALA A 152 4.91 11.85 23.20
C ALA A 152 6.37 12.32 23.20
N ASP A 153 7.28 11.40 22.86
CA ASP A 153 8.69 11.70 22.57
C ASP A 153 8.98 11.55 21.08
N THR A 154 9.98 12.29 20.59
CA THR A 154 10.44 12.13 19.21
C THR A 154 11.34 10.91 19.09
N PHE A 155 10.90 9.92 18.31
CA PHE A 155 11.64 8.67 18.07
C PHE A 155 12.57 8.76 16.85
N VAL A 156 12.07 9.35 15.74
CA VAL A 156 12.90 9.65 14.56
C VAL A 156 12.75 11.12 14.22
N LYS A 157 13.86 11.80 14.01
CA LYS A 157 13.89 13.23 13.66
C LYS A 157 14.61 13.44 12.33
N ASN A 158 14.45 14.65 11.77
CA ASN A 158 15.12 15.05 10.54
C ASN A 158 14.87 14.12 9.36
N LEU A 159 13.64 13.60 9.22
CA LEU A 159 13.22 13.01 7.95
C LEU A 159 13.30 14.09 6.87
N PRO A 160 13.65 13.74 5.62
CA PRO A 160 13.73 14.71 4.53
C PRO A 160 12.38 15.35 4.26
N ASP A 161 12.40 16.55 3.71
CA ASP A 161 11.17 17.22 3.29
C ASP A 161 10.45 16.39 2.21
N GLY A 162 9.13 16.35 2.27
CA GLY A 162 8.33 15.58 1.33
C GLY A 162 7.91 16.36 0.09
N GLY A 163 8.11 17.68 0.03
CA GLY A 163 7.67 18.48 -1.10
C GLY A 163 6.22 18.18 -1.49
N GLN A 164 6.01 17.65 -2.71
CA GLN A 164 4.70 17.25 -3.20
C GLN A 164 4.14 15.98 -2.50
N HIS A 165 5.01 15.11 -1.96
CA HIS A 165 4.60 13.83 -1.35
C HIS A 165 5.01 13.74 0.14
N PRO A 166 4.40 14.58 1.01
CA PRO A 166 4.78 14.69 2.42
C PRO A 166 4.26 13.54 3.29
N ASN A 167 3.39 12.69 2.76
CA ASN A 167 2.82 11.59 3.53
C ASN A 167 3.88 10.53 3.86
N ARG A 168 3.88 10.08 5.11
CA ARG A 168 4.76 9.04 5.62
C ARG A 168 3.91 7.92 6.18
N THR A 169 3.89 6.76 5.54
CA THR A 169 3.26 5.57 6.10
C THR A 169 4.30 4.77 6.86
N ILE A 170 3.90 4.15 7.95
CA ILE A 170 4.77 3.38 8.83
C ILE A 170 4.16 2.03 9.16
N ALA A 171 5.01 1.02 9.26
CA ALA A 171 4.63 -0.29 9.78
C ALA A 171 5.85 -1.00 10.36
N PHE A 172 5.61 -1.98 11.24
CA PHE A 172 6.64 -2.83 11.83
C PHE A 172 6.62 -4.22 11.20
N ASP A 173 7.79 -4.75 10.89
CA ASP A 173 7.92 -6.16 10.53
C ASP A 173 7.84 -7.08 11.79
N LYS A 174 7.86 -8.39 11.56
CA LYS A 174 7.79 -9.40 12.63
C LYS A 174 9.03 -9.37 13.55
N GLN A 175 10.14 -8.78 13.13
CA GLN A 175 11.37 -8.61 13.89
C GLN A 175 11.38 -7.31 14.71
N GLY A 176 10.35 -6.48 14.58
CA GLY A 176 10.23 -5.20 15.25
C GLY A 176 11.06 -4.07 14.62
N MET A 177 11.49 -4.26 13.37
CA MET A 177 12.06 -3.17 12.57
C MET A 177 10.95 -2.30 12.02
N LEU A 178 11.11 -0.99 12.15
CA LEU A 178 10.15 -0.02 11.61
C LEU A 178 10.51 0.35 10.19
N TYR A 179 9.51 0.43 9.32
CA TYR A 179 9.65 0.92 7.95
C TYR A 179 8.88 2.21 7.77
N ILE A 180 9.45 3.16 7.01
CA ILE A 180 8.87 4.47 6.75
C ILE A 180 8.94 4.73 5.24
N THR A 181 7.80 5.01 4.60
CA THR A 181 7.79 5.46 3.21
C THR A 181 8.15 6.94 3.12
N VAL A 182 8.99 7.28 2.15
CA VAL A 182 9.44 8.66 1.92
C VAL A 182 9.25 8.99 0.44
N GLY A 183 8.21 9.72 0.12
CA GLY A 183 7.92 10.10 -1.27
C GLY A 183 8.90 11.13 -1.82
N SER A 184 8.87 11.31 -3.13
CA SER A 184 9.66 12.31 -3.85
C SER A 184 9.22 13.74 -3.51
N THR A 185 10.12 14.71 -3.65
CA THR A 185 9.79 16.11 -3.41
C THR A 185 9.03 16.75 -4.56
N CYS A 186 9.04 16.14 -5.73
CA CYS A 186 8.48 16.66 -6.97
C CYS A 186 7.74 15.59 -7.77
N ASN A 187 7.07 16.02 -8.83
CA ASN A 187 6.46 15.11 -9.80
C ASN A 187 7.51 14.26 -10.52
N ASP A 188 8.58 14.91 -10.98
CA ASP A 188 9.59 14.31 -11.84
C ASP A 188 10.90 15.11 -11.75
N CYS A 189 11.81 14.74 -10.86
CA CYS A 189 13.12 15.36 -10.69
C CYS A 189 14.16 14.37 -10.15
N VAL A 190 15.41 14.74 -10.22
CA VAL A 190 16.47 14.08 -9.48
C VAL A 190 16.50 14.63 -8.07
N GLU A 191 16.30 13.78 -7.08
CA GLU A 191 16.27 14.19 -5.68
C GLU A 191 17.65 14.65 -5.19
N SER A 192 17.66 15.75 -4.44
CA SER A 192 18.88 16.24 -3.79
C SER A 192 19.21 15.53 -2.48
N ASN A 193 18.21 14.92 -1.84
CA ASN A 193 18.39 14.11 -0.64
C ASN A 193 18.15 12.64 -0.99
N ALA A 194 19.15 11.80 -0.71
CA ALA A 194 19.12 10.37 -1.06
C ALA A 194 18.00 9.57 -0.36
N GLU A 195 17.42 10.09 0.72
CA GLU A 195 16.31 9.45 1.43
C GLU A 195 14.95 9.75 0.80
N ASN A 196 14.82 10.69 -0.15
CA ASN A 196 13.58 10.89 -0.90
C ASN A 196 13.38 9.80 -1.96
N ALA A 197 12.13 9.53 -2.31
CA ALA A 197 11.74 8.45 -3.22
C ALA A 197 12.26 7.07 -2.76
N THR A 198 12.08 6.77 -1.45
CA THR A 198 12.62 5.56 -0.81
C THR A 198 11.66 4.96 0.21
N ILE A 199 11.99 3.75 0.65
CA ILE A 199 11.53 3.21 1.92
C ILE A 199 12.74 3.14 2.85
N LEU A 200 12.61 3.70 4.05
CA LEU A 200 13.61 3.63 5.10
C LEU A 200 13.29 2.48 6.05
N GLN A 201 14.32 1.78 6.52
CA GLN A 201 14.25 0.84 7.63
C GLN A 201 14.91 1.47 8.87
N VAL A 202 14.20 1.43 10.00
CA VAL A 202 14.63 2.06 11.27
C VAL A 202 14.73 0.99 12.34
N ALA A 203 15.90 0.91 12.95
CA ALA A 203 16.16 0.00 14.05
C ALA A 203 15.52 0.48 15.38
N PRO A 204 15.36 -0.40 16.38
CA PRO A 204 14.78 -0.03 17.68
C PRO A 204 15.50 1.11 18.42
N ASN A 205 16.76 1.38 18.10
CA ASN A 205 17.53 2.51 18.64
C ASN A 205 17.35 3.81 17.84
N GLY A 206 16.51 3.82 16.79
CA GLY A 206 16.26 4.98 15.92
C GLY A 206 17.26 5.18 14.78
N ALA A 207 18.32 4.35 14.68
CA ALA A 207 19.22 4.36 13.53
C ALA A 207 18.46 3.92 12.26
N ARG A 208 18.68 4.61 11.14
CA ARG A 208 17.95 4.33 9.89
C ARG A 208 18.89 4.14 8.71
N ARG A 209 18.42 3.37 7.74
CA ARG A 209 19.06 3.17 6.44
C ARG A 209 18.02 3.20 5.32
N ILE A 210 18.45 3.44 4.10
CA ILE A 210 17.62 3.24 2.93
C ILE A 210 17.46 1.73 2.72
N TYR A 211 16.20 1.25 2.72
CA TYR A 211 15.87 -0.14 2.44
C TYR A 211 15.68 -0.36 0.93
N ALA A 212 14.91 0.51 0.27
CA ALA A 212 14.69 0.48 -1.18
C ALA A 212 14.60 1.92 -1.72
N ARG A 213 14.92 2.11 -3.00
CA ARG A 213 14.99 3.43 -3.64
C ARG A 213 14.37 3.44 -5.03
N GLY A 214 14.16 4.65 -5.58
CA GLY A 214 13.54 4.82 -6.88
C GLY A 214 12.05 4.50 -6.88
N LEU A 215 11.40 4.64 -5.73
CA LEU A 215 9.97 4.53 -5.47
C LEU A 215 9.41 5.94 -5.33
N ARG A 216 8.70 6.42 -6.36
CA ARG A 216 8.28 7.83 -6.42
C ARG A 216 7.42 8.25 -5.23
N ASN A 217 6.39 7.50 -4.94
CA ASN A 217 5.48 7.79 -3.84
C ASN A 217 4.73 6.54 -3.38
N THR A 218 5.45 5.58 -2.82
CA THR A 218 4.82 4.43 -2.16
C THR A 218 4.11 4.91 -0.90
N ILE A 219 2.79 4.70 -0.81
CA ILE A 219 2.03 5.02 0.41
C ILE A 219 1.61 3.74 1.12
N GLY A 220 0.88 2.85 0.42
CA GLY A 220 0.44 1.58 0.99
C GLY A 220 1.48 0.49 0.87
N PHE A 221 1.74 -0.23 1.95
CA PHE A 221 2.60 -1.41 1.95
C PHE A 221 2.26 -2.34 3.12
N ASP A 222 2.51 -3.62 2.94
CA ASP A 222 2.35 -4.65 3.98
C ASP A 222 3.19 -5.89 3.62
N TRP A 223 3.41 -6.78 4.58
CA TRP A 223 4.12 -8.03 4.37
C TRP A 223 3.16 -9.16 4.07
N HIS A 224 3.49 -9.94 3.03
CA HIS A 224 2.78 -11.18 2.76
C HIS A 224 2.91 -12.11 3.97
N PRO A 225 1.81 -12.52 4.57
CA PRO A 225 1.83 -13.11 5.90
C PRO A 225 2.55 -14.46 5.99
N GLN A 226 2.58 -15.25 4.90
CA GLN A 226 3.25 -16.56 4.87
C GLN A 226 4.72 -16.43 4.43
N THR A 227 4.98 -15.67 3.34
CA THR A 227 6.33 -15.59 2.76
C THR A 227 7.20 -14.55 3.44
N GLY A 228 6.59 -13.57 4.12
CA GLY A 228 7.30 -12.42 4.70
C GLY A 228 7.80 -11.42 3.64
N ALA A 229 7.47 -11.58 2.37
CA ALA A 229 7.83 -10.65 1.33
C ALA A 229 7.10 -9.31 1.52
N LEU A 230 7.82 -8.20 1.40
CA LEU A 230 7.27 -6.86 1.46
C LEU A 230 6.67 -6.48 0.11
N TRP A 231 5.43 -6.01 0.12
CA TRP A 231 4.71 -5.54 -1.06
C TRP A 231 4.24 -4.11 -0.84
N GLY A 232 4.22 -3.32 -1.90
CA GLY A 232 3.76 -1.94 -1.83
C GLY A 232 3.20 -1.44 -3.15
N ALA A 233 2.39 -0.39 -3.05
CA ALA A 233 1.77 0.28 -4.18
C ALA A 233 2.41 1.66 -4.36
N ASP A 234 3.00 1.91 -5.54
CA ASP A 234 3.71 3.13 -5.87
C ASP A 234 2.96 3.95 -6.92
N HIS A 235 2.96 5.28 -6.76
CA HIS A 235 2.29 6.19 -7.69
C HIS A 235 3.23 6.60 -8.81
N GLY A 236 2.79 6.44 -10.06
CA GLY A 236 3.49 6.88 -11.26
C GLY A 236 3.62 8.40 -11.39
N THR A 237 4.48 8.83 -12.33
CA THR A 237 4.69 10.25 -12.68
C THR A 237 3.43 10.83 -13.34
N ASP A 238 2.98 12.01 -12.88
CA ASP A 238 1.84 12.70 -13.46
C ASP A 238 2.16 13.36 -14.81
N TRP A 239 1.12 13.70 -15.59
CA TRP A 239 1.22 14.48 -16.84
C TRP A 239 1.96 13.75 -17.98
N ARG A 240 1.78 12.43 -18.09
CA ARG A 240 2.34 11.62 -19.18
C ARG A 240 1.28 11.01 -20.08
N GLY A 241 0.02 11.42 -19.93
CA GLY A 241 -1.15 10.87 -20.62
C GLY A 241 -2.04 10.07 -19.69
N ASP A 242 -3.19 9.62 -20.19
CA ASP A 242 -4.20 8.94 -19.38
C ASP A 242 -3.76 7.56 -18.87
N ASP A 243 -2.96 6.86 -19.67
CA ASP A 243 -2.70 5.43 -19.44
C ASP A 243 -1.24 5.12 -19.07
N ILE A 244 -0.38 6.15 -18.97
CA ILE A 244 1.04 5.98 -18.62
C ILE A 244 1.56 7.11 -17.70
N PRO A 245 2.56 6.79 -16.86
CA PRO A 245 2.89 5.43 -16.43
C PRO A 245 1.80 4.87 -15.53
N ASN A 246 1.70 3.56 -15.48
CA ASN A 246 0.84 2.90 -14.49
C ASN A 246 1.25 3.28 -13.06
N ASP A 247 0.30 3.27 -12.13
CA ASP A 247 0.63 3.04 -10.75
C ASP A 247 1.04 1.56 -10.59
N GLU A 248 1.89 1.22 -9.63
CA GLU A 248 2.64 -0.03 -9.62
C GLU A 248 2.40 -0.86 -8.36
N LEU A 249 2.16 -2.16 -8.53
CA LEU A 249 2.37 -3.14 -7.47
C LEU A 249 3.81 -3.62 -7.54
N ASN A 250 4.58 -3.43 -6.48
CA ASN A 250 5.96 -3.82 -6.37
C ASN A 250 6.21 -4.81 -5.23
N GLN A 251 6.97 -5.87 -5.48
CA GLN A 251 7.62 -6.62 -4.43
C GLN A 251 8.88 -5.87 -4.00
N ILE A 252 8.88 -5.33 -2.78
CA ILE A 252 9.92 -4.43 -2.32
C ILE A 252 11.05 -5.22 -1.65
N LYS A 253 12.23 -5.20 -2.27
CA LYS A 253 13.42 -5.95 -1.86
C LYS A 253 14.46 -5.04 -1.23
N ASP A 254 15.21 -5.57 -0.28
CA ASP A 254 16.32 -4.86 0.35
C ASP A 254 17.38 -4.45 -0.70
N SER A 255 17.84 -3.21 -0.60
CA SER A 255 18.86 -2.60 -1.46
C SER A 255 18.48 -2.46 -2.93
N ALA A 256 17.23 -2.75 -3.31
CA ALA A 256 16.75 -2.66 -4.67
C ALA A 256 16.46 -1.20 -5.11
N HIS A 257 16.47 -0.99 -6.42
CA HIS A 257 16.11 0.26 -7.09
C HIS A 257 14.95 0.03 -8.06
N TYR A 258 13.89 0.85 -7.98
CA TYR A 258 12.65 0.70 -8.77
C TYR A 258 12.56 1.66 -9.97
N GLY A 259 13.61 2.43 -10.23
CA GLY A 259 13.80 3.13 -11.49
C GLY A 259 13.52 4.62 -11.48
N TRP A 260 12.52 5.10 -10.72
CA TRP A 260 12.19 6.53 -10.72
C TRP A 260 13.42 7.40 -10.38
N PRO A 261 13.65 8.52 -11.08
CA PRO A 261 12.79 9.18 -12.05
C PRO A 261 13.05 8.81 -13.53
N TRP A 262 13.93 7.90 -13.84
CA TRP A 262 14.34 7.60 -15.22
C TRP A 262 13.64 6.41 -15.85
N VAL A 263 13.12 5.51 -15.01
CA VAL A 263 12.55 4.22 -15.40
C VAL A 263 11.28 4.02 -14.59
N TRP A 264 10.25 3.49 -15.22
CA TRP A 264 8.95 3.16 -14.64
C TRP A 264 8.44 1.80 -15.15
N MET A 265 7.32 1.34 -14.62
CA MET A 265 6.62 0.13 -15.06
C MET A 265 7.54 -1.10 -15.08
N ASP A 266 7.42 -2.00 -16.07
CA ASP A 266 8.36 -3.10 -16.25
C ASP A 266 9.64 -2.60 -16.96
N ARG A 267 10.43 -1.78 -16.29
CA ARG A 267 11.73 -1.26 -16.73
C ARG A 267 11.71 -0.49 -18.04
N LYS A 268 10.62 0.21 -18.32
CA LYS A 268 10.54 1.14 -19.44
C LYS A 268 11.24 2.45 -19.10
N VAL A 269 12.04 2.95 -20.02
CA VAL A 269 12.70 4.25 -19.83
C VAL A 269 11.74 5.40 -20.05
N ASP A 270 11.81 6.43 -19.22
CA ASP A 270 11.07 7.68 -19.44
C ASP A 270 11.65 8.41 -20.67
N PRO A 271 10.87 8.55 -21.76
CA PRO A 271 11.35 9.20 -22.98
C PRO A 271 11.55 10.72 -22.82
N THR A 272 10.97 11.31 -21.80
CA THR A 272 11.00 12.77 -21.58
C THR A 272 12.19 13.22 -20.75
N ARG A 273 12.99 12.29 -20.20
CA ARG A 273 14.14 12.63 -19.36
C ARG A 273 15.47 12.40 -20.08
N GLU A 274 16.44 13.23 -19.71
CA GLU A 274 17.84 12.99 -20.03
C GLU A 274 18.40 11.77 -19.31
N ASP A 275 19.49 11.23 -19.81
CA ASP A 275 20.18 10.09 -19.19
C ASP A 275 20.67 10.44 -17.77
N PRO A 276 20.67 9.47 -16.83
CA PRO A 276 21.29 9.66 -15.54
C PRO A 276 22.80 9.88 -15.67
N MET A 277 23.37 10.64 -14.73
CA MET A 277 24.80 10.96 -14.77
C MET A 277 25.65 9.65 -14.76
N GLY A 278 26.53 9.54 -15.73
CA GLY A 278 27.52 8.45 -15.85
C GLY A 278 26.97 7.13 -16.43
N THR A 279 25.73 7.10 -16.91
CA THR A 279 25.13 5.92 -17.58
C THR A 279 23.98 6.33 -18.49
N THR A 280 23.53 5.40 -19.36
CA THR A 280 22.31 5.60 -20.15
C THR A 280 21.09 5.07 -19.37
N LYS A 281 19.90 5.59 -19.68
CA LYS A 281 18.63 5.08 -19.11
C LYS A 281 18.45 3.59 -19.42
N ASP A 282 18.81 3.15 -20.62
CA ASP A 282 18.72 1.74 -21.01
C ASP A 282 19.63 0.86 -20.13
N SER A 283 20.88 1.29 -19.91
CA SER A 283 21.82 0.56 -19.03
C SER A 283 21.40 0.62 -17.56
N PHE A 284 20.77 1.72 -17.14
CA PHE A 284 20.25 1.89 -15.80
C PHE A 284 19.04 0.97 -15.56
N ALA A 285 18.11 0.89 -16.51
CA ALA A 285 16.93 0.05 -16.45
C ALA A 285 17.24 -1.44 -16.23
N LEU A 286 18.36 -1.93 -16.76
CA LEU A 286 18.81 -3.31 -16.53
C LEU A 286 19.16 -3.62 -15.07
N LYS A 287 19.42 -2.59 -14.28
CA LYS A 287 19.79 -2.68 -12.84
C LYS A 287 18.61 -2.38 -11.91
N THR A 288 17.42 -2.14 -12.46
CA THR A 288 16.22 -1.84 -11.68
C THR A 288 15.31 -3.06 -11.57
N GLU A 289 14.50 -3.09 -10.53
CA GLU A 289 13.35 -4.00 -10.46
C GLU A 289 12.21 -3.42 -11.32
N GLY A 290 11.48 -4.31 -12.01
CA GLY A 290 10.26 -3.94 -12.70
C GLY A 290 9.03 -4.10 -11.82
N MET A 291 7.94 -3.41 -12.13
CA MET A 291 6.66 -3.64 -11.49
C MET A 291 6.20 -5.10 -11.69
N VAL A 292 5.45 -5.62 -10.72
CA VAL A 292 4.91 -6.97 -10.80
C VAL A 292 3.54 -6.98 -11.48
N LEU A 293 2.63 -6.08 -11.07
CA LEU A 293 1.34 -5.87 -11.72
C LEU A 293 1.05 -4.36 -11.85
N PRO A 294 0.41 -3.94 -12.96
CA PRO A 294 -0.01 -2.56 -13.14
C PRO A 294 -1.35 -2.29 -12.45
N PHE A 295 -1.45 -1.17 -11.74
CA PHE A 295 -2.72 -0.50 -11.51
C PHE A 295 -3.03 0.45 -12.67
N PRO A 296 -4.28 0.87 -12.88
CA PRO A 296 -4.58 1.96 -13.81
C PRO A 296 -3.75 3.20 -13.47
N ALA A 297 -3.18 3.85 -14.47
CA ALA A 297 -2.37 5.05 -14.28
C ALA A 297 -3.15 6.11 -13.48
N HIS A 298 -2.47 6.78 -12.56
CA HIS A 298 -3.00 7.89 -11.76
C HIS A 298 -4.18 7.54 -10.85
N SER A 299 -4.48 6.27 -10.63
CA SER A 299 -5.60 5.83 -9.78
C SER A 299 -5.33 6.01 -8.27
N ALA A 300 -4.09 6.34 -7.91
CA ALA A 300 -3.63 6.70 -6.57
C ALA A 300 -3.92 5.63 -5.50
N PRO A 301 -3.23 4.47 -5.53
CA PRO A 301 -3.36 3.44 -4.51
C PRO A 301 -2.78 3.92 -3.17
N ILE A 302 -3.57 3.94 -2.09
CA ILE A 302 -3.16 4.45 -0.78
C ILE A 302 -3.21 3.38 0.31
N GLY A 303 -4.39 2.89 0.67
CA GLY A 303 -4.54 1.84 1.67
C GLY A 303 -4.10 0.49 1.12
N PHE A 304 -3.38 -0.30 1.92
CA PHE A 304 -2.87 -1.60 1.50
C PHE A 304 -2.86 -2.55 2.69
N SER A 305 -3.56 -3.67 2.64
CA SER A 305 -3.59 -4.62 3.76
C SER A 305 -3.89 -6.03 3.31
N PHE A 306 -3.06 -6.99 3.72
CA PHE A 306 -3.31 -8.41 3.52
C PHE A 306 -4.48 -8.89 4.38
N LEU A 307 -5.29 -9.81 3.81
CA LEU A 307 -6.53 -10.32 4.40
C LEU A 307 -6.34 -11.43 5.45
N MET A 308 -5.18 -12.04 5.55
CA MET A 308 -4.94 -13.17 6.46
C MET A 308 -5.23 -12.86 7.94
N LYS A 309 -5.31 -11.59 8.28
CA LYS A 309 -5.74 -11.13 9.61
C LYS A 309 -7.25 -11.35 9.84
N ALA A 310 -8.03 -11.55 8.77
CA ALA A 310 -9.48 -11.67 8.79
C ALA A 310 -9.94 -13.13 8.76
N ALA A 311 -9.86 -13.83 9.88
CA ALA A 311 -10.20 -15.25 9.98
C ALA A 311 -11.65 -15.62 9.53
N THR A 312 -12.53 -14.65 9.40
CA THR A 312 -13.92 -14.82 8.94
C THR A 312 -14.08 -14.72 7.42
N PHE A 313 -13.05 -14.29 6.70
CA PHE A 313 -13.09 -14.21 5.25
C PHE A 313 -12.93 -15.60 4.62
N PRO A 314 -13.46 -15.80 3.39
CA PRO A 314 -13.29 -17.05 2.66
C PRO A 314 -11.84 -17.51 2.61
N ALA A 315 -11.62 -18.83 2.72
CA ALA A 315 -10.27 -19.39 2.80
C ALA A 315 -9.43 -19.11 1.55
N ASP A 316 -10.05 -19.00 0.38
CA ASP A 316 -9.45 -18.67 -0.90
C ASP A 316 -9.06 -17.18 -1.04
N MET A 317 -9.43 -16.34 -0.06
CA MET A 317 -9.08 -14.93 -0.01
C MET A 317 -8.00 -14.60 1.03
N GLN A 318 -7.64 -15.53 1.89
CA GLN A 318 -6.79 -15.19 3.05
C GLN A 318 -5.37 -14.75 2.70
N ASP A 319 -4.84 -15.16 1.55
CA ASP A 319 -3.54 -14.73 1.09
C ASP A 319 -3.58 -13.43 0.27
N ASP A 320 -4.79 -12.95 -0.05
CA ASP A 320 -4.98 -11.78 -0.89
C ASP A 320 -4.77 -10.47 -0.14
N VAL A 321 -4.61 -9.42 -0.91
CA VAL A 321 -4.49 -8.05 -0.39
C VAL A 321 -5.59 -7.16 -0.93
N LEU A 322 -6.10 -6.26 -0.10
CA LEU A 322 -6.96 -5.16 -0.54
C LEU A 322 -6.18 -3.88 -0.68
N VAL A 323 -6.50 -3.11 -1.72
CA VAL A 323 -5.88 -1.82 -2.01
C VAL A 323 -6.95 -0.76 -2.22
N ALA A 324 -6.91 0.31 -1.44
CA ALA A 324 -7.80 1.45 -1.62
C ALA A 324 -7.26 2.37 -2.71
N MET A 325 -8.04 2.53 -3.77
CA MET A 325 -7.76 3.42 -4.89
C MET A 325 -8.42 4.77 -4.61
N HIS A 326 -7.62 5.77 -4.28
CA HIS A 326 -8.13 7.09 -3.83
C HIS A 326 -8.79 7.90 -4.94
N GLY A 327 -8.42 7.62 -6.18
CA GLY A 327 -9.00 8.22 -7.36
C GLY A 327 -8.16 9.34 -7.99
N SER A 328 -8.17 9.34 -9.31
CA SER A 328 -7.38 10.22 -10.17
C SER A 328 -7.91 11.66 -10.19
N TRP A 329 -7.01 12.56 -10.61
CA TRP A 329 -7.32 13.96 -10.85
C TRP A 329 -6.72 14.48 -12.18
N ASN A 330 -5.86 13.71 -12.82
CA ASN A 330 -5.14 14.05 -14.05
C ASN A 330 -5.39 13.05 -15.18
N ARG A 331 -6.59 12.50 -15.25
CA ARG A 331 -7.09 11.68 -16.38
C ARG A 331 -8.26 12.36 -17.05
N THR A 332 -8.40 12.17 -18.37
CA THR A 332 -9.58 12.64 -19.13
C THR A 332 -10.86 12.02 -18.57
N GLN A 333 -10.86 10.72 -18.32
CA GLN A 333 -11.88 10.03 -17.57
C GLN A 333 -11.33 9.62 -16.22
N PRO A 334 -11.82 10.19 -15.11
CA PRO A 334 -11.39 9.78 -13.77
C PRO A 334 -11.52 8.28 -13.52
N ASP A 335 -10.55 7.71 -12.81
CA ASP A 335 -10.49 6.31 -12.43
C ASP A 335 -10.06 6.15 -10.96
N GLY A 336 -10.21 4.96 -10.39
CA GLY A 336 -10.01 4.70 -8.97
C GLY A 336 -11.32 4.81 -8.18
N PHE A 337 -11.32 5.48 -7.01
CA PHE A 337 -12.48 5.62 -6.12
C PHE A 337 -13.12 4.26 -5.77
N SER A 338 -12.29 3.27 -5.51
CA SER A 338 -12.70 1.88 -5.31
C SER A 338 -11.75 1.16 -4.37
N ILE A 339 -12.08 -0.06 -4.02
CA ILE A 339 -11.15 -0.99 -3.39
C ILE A 339 -10.90 -2.12 -4.39
N LYS A 340 -9.64 -2.39 -4.68
CA LYS A 340 -9.20 -3.52 -5.48
C LYS A 340 -8.78 -4.67 -4.59
N ARG A 341 -9.02 -5.91 -5.06
CA ARG A 341 -8.44 -7.14 -4.52
C ARG A 341 -7.31 -7.58 -5.44
N ILE A 342 -6.16 -7.86 -4.88
CA ILE A 342 -5.09 -8.53 -5.61
C ILE A 342 -5.11 -9.98 -5.14
N ARG A 343 -5.40 -10.88 -6.05
CA ARG A 343 -5.36 -12.32 -5.78
C ARG A 343 -3.92 -12.80 -5.73
N PHE A 344 -3.63 -13.57 -4.69
CA PHE A 344 -2.34 -14.21 -4.50
C PHE A 344 -2.49 -15.74 -4.59
N GLU A 345 -1.54 -16.38 -5.22
CA GLU A 345 -1.41 -17.83 -5.26
C GLU A 345 0.07 -18.20 -5.06
N ASN A 346 0.34 -19.06 -4.09
CA ASN A 346 1.71 -19.45 -3.72
C ASN A 346 2.65 -18.26 -3.44
N GLY A 347 2.13 -17.21 -2.80
CA GLY A 347 2.87 -16.00 -2.46
C GLY A 347 3.18 -15.07 -3.63
N GLN A 348 2.56 -15.29 -4.80
CA GLN A 348 2.71 -14.46 -5.99
C GLN A 348 1.36 -13.88 -6.42
N PRO A 349 1.30 -12.58 -6.79
CA PRO A 349 0.08 -11.96 -7.27
C PRO A 349 -0.26 -12.47 -8.66
N GLN A 350 -1.54 -12.75 -8.89
CA GLN A 350 -2.06 -13.31 -10.14
C GLN A 350 -2.89 -12.30 -10.94
N ALA A 351 -3.76 -11.55 -10.26
CA ALA A 351 -4.71 -10.66 -10.90
C ALA A 351 -5.12 -9.54 -9.94
N ILE A 352 -5.54 -8.41 -10.51
CA ILE A 352 -6.18 -7.29 -9.81
C ILE A 352 -7.65 -7.27 -10.22
N GLU A 353 -8.55 -7.32 -9.24
CA GLU A 353 -10.00 -7.40 -9.43
C GLU A 353 -10.70 -6.29 -8.63
N ASP A 354 -11.93 -5.93 -9.02
CA ASP A 354 -12.77 -5.06 -8.21
C ASP A 354 -13.26 -5.80 -6.96
N PHE A 355 -13.10 -5.16 -5.79
CA PHE A 355 -13.66 -5.68 -4.53
C PHE A 355 -14.81 -4.81 -4.03
N ALA A 356 -14.64 -3.48 -4.00
CA ALA A 356 -15.72 -2.57 -3.66
C ALA A 356 -15.70 -1.38 -4.61
N THR A 357 -16.82 -1.12 -5.27
CA THR A 357 -16.99 -0.02 -6.23
C THR A 357 -18.27 0.76 -5.93
N GLY A 358 -18.45 1.93 -6.54
CA GLY A 358 -19.70 2.70 -6.46
C GLY A 358 -19.55 4.07 -5.76
N TRP A 359 -18.38 4.41 -5.22
CA TRP A 359 -18.11 5.78 -4.72
C TRP A 359 -18.06 6.83 -5.83
N TYR A 360 -17.80 6.39 -7.07
CA TYR A 360 -17.74 7.24 -8.25
C TYR A 360 -18.79 6.85 -9.26
N ASN A 361 -19.48 7.84 -9.81
CA ASN A 361 -20.48 7.71 -10.87
C ASN A 361 -19.92 8.30 -12.18
N LYS A 362 -19.59 7.42 -13.13
CA LYS A 362 -19.06 7.80 -14.45
C LYS A 362 -20.04 8.63 -15.28
N SER A 363 -21.35 8.41 -15.13
CA SER A 363 -22.36 9.03 -16.00
C SER A 363 -22.47 10.55 -15.82
N ASN A 364 -22.18 11.05 -14.62
CA ASN A 364 -22.22 12.48 -14.28
C ASN A 364 -20.89 13.01 -13.72
N ASN A 365 -19.83 12.21 -13.77
CA ASN A 365 -18.50 12.55 -13.26
C ASN A 365 -18.54 13.05 -11.80
N SER A 366 -19.29 12.37 -10.93
CA SER A 366 -19.42 12.72 -9.52
C SER A 366 -18.92 11.61 -8.58
N ARG A 367 -18.54 11.97 -7.36
CA ARG A 367 -18.13 11.04 -6.31
C ARG A 367 -18.64 11.48 -4.95
N PHE A 368 -19.07 10.53 -4.14
CA PHE A 368 -19.43 10.76 -2.74
C PHE A 368 -18.41 10.17 -1.75
N GLY A 369 -17.26 9.70 -2.22
CA GLY A 369 -16.22 9.19 -1.37
C GLY A 369 -14.89 9.02 -2.07
N ARG A 370 -13.82 8.93 -1.25
CA ARG A 370 -12.45 8.64 -1.67
C ARG A 370 -11.85 7.65 -0.68
N PRO A 371 -11.96 6.34 -0.93
CA PRO A 371 -11.34 5.33 -0.08
C PRO A 371 -9.84 5.62 0.11
N CYS A 372 -9.38 5.62 1.37
CA CYS A 372 -8.04 6.04 1.70
C CYS A 372 -7.27 4.99 2.52
N GLY A 373 -7.39 5.00 3.83
CA GLY A 373 -6.76 4.00 4.69
C GLY A 373 -7.53 2.69 4.70
N LEU A 374 -6.81 1.58 4.74
CA LEU A 374 -7.35 0.23 4.94
C LEU A 374 -6.73 -0.39 6.18
N LEU A 375 -7.55 -1.06 6.98
CA LEU A 375 -7.11 -1.82 8.13
C LEU A 375 -7.95 -3.09 8.28
N VAL A 376 -7.30 -4.23 8.26
CA VAL A 376 -7.94 -5.53 8.48
C VAL A 376 -7.79 -5.92 9.95
N SER A 377 -8.92 -6.09 10.64
CA SER A 377 -8.92 -6.49 12.05
C SER A 377 -8.88 -8.01 12.21
N PRO A 378 -8.33 -8.52 13.33
CA PRO A 378 -8.37 -9.96 13.63
C PRO A 378 -9.80 -10.53 13.76
N LYS A 379 -10.78 -9.68 14.05
CA LYS A 379 -12.21 -10.05 14.09
C LYS A 379 -12.85 -10.18 12.69
N GLY A 380 -12.08 -9.94 11.62
CA GLY A 380 -12.55 -10.05 10.25
C GLY A 380 -13.38 -8.85 9.78
N VAL A 381 -13.09 -7.69 10.29
CA VAL A 381 -13.64 -6.43 9.77
C VAL A 381 -12.57 -5.71 8.98
N VAL A 382 -12.88 -5.27 7.77
CA VAL A 382 -12.05 -4.34 7.02
C VAL A 382 -12.60 -2.94 7.22
N TYR A 383 -11.84 -2.12 7.91
CA TYR A 383 -12.14 -0.70 8.07
C TYR A 383 -11.55 0.09 6.90
N VAL A 384 -12.34 1.05 6.40
CA VAL A 384 -11.97 1.91 5.27
C VAL A 384 -12.26 3.35 5.63
N THR A 385 -11.24 4.20 5.65
CA THR A 385 -11.45 5.64 5.81
C THR A 385 -11.76 6.30 4.47
N ASP A 386 -12.63 7.29 4.50
CA ASP A 386 -12.96 8.17 3.38
C ASP A 386 -12.66 9.62 3.79
N ASP A 387 -11.63 10.20 3.18
CA ASP A 387 -11.18 11.56 3.50
C ASP A 387 -11.92 12.66 2.73
N ALA A 388 -12.83 12.29 1.84
CA ALA A 388 -13.68 13.25 1.14
C ALA A 388 -14.85 13.73 2.00
N ASN A 389 -15.48 12.80 2.74
CA ASN A 389 -16.68 13.07 3.52
C ASN A 389 -16.55 12.69 5.00
N GLY A 390 -15.37 12.28 5.47
CA GLY A 390 -15.13 11.98 6.87
C GLY A 390 -15.86 10.76 7.38
N VAL A 391 -15.95 9.72 6.56
CA VAL A 391 -16.64 8.47 6.87
C VAL A 391 -15.65 7.37 7.18
N LEU A 392 -15.98 6.52 8.14
CA LEU A 392 -15.37 5.24 8.37
C LEU A 392 -16.37 4.16 7.98
N TYR A 393 -16.02 3.35 6.98
CA TYR A 393 -16.80 2.17 6.60
C TYR A 393 -16.24 0.92 7.28
N ALA A 394 -17.13 -0.05 7.51
CA ALA A 394 -16.79 -1.41 7.93
C ALA A 394 -17.32 -2.42 6.91
N ILE A 395 -16.45 -3.26 6.36
CA ILE A 395 -16.79 -4.36 5.46
C ILE A 395 -16.59 -5.67 6.21
N THR A 396 -17.61 -6.54 6.20
CA THR A 396 -17.61 -7.83 6.88
C THR A 396 -18.15 -8.93 5.97
N ALA A 397 -17.69 -10.17 6.16
CA ALA A 397 -18.32 -11.34 5.56
C ALA A 397 -19.70 -11.59 6.19
N THR A 398 -20.72 -11.92 5.37
CA THR A 398 -22.09 -12.17 5.84
C THR A 398 -22.29 -13.58 6.39
N ASN A 399 -21.45 -14.53 5.93
CA ASN A 399 -21.45 -15.91 6.44
C ASN A 399 -20.16 -16.11 7.23
N SER A 400 -20.27 -16.20 8.56
CA SER A 400 -19.19 -16.76 9.35
C SER A 400 -18.96 -18.19 8.86
N VAL A 401 -17.79 -18.48 8.30
CA VAL A 401 -17.38 -19.87 8.06
C VAL A 401 -17.26 -20.51 9.45
N THR A 402 -18.36 -21.09 9.93
CA THR A 402 -18.29 -22.00 11.08
C THR A 402 -17.33 -23.10 10.66
N LYS A 403 -16.12 -23.08 11.22
CA LYS A 403 -15.21 -24.24 11.15
C LYS A 403 -15.98 -25.45 11.69
N LYS A 404 -16.34 -26.38 10.79
CA LYS A 404 -16.72 -27.72 11.16
C LYS A 404 -15.49 -28.50 11.62
#